data_0ae02b3220f229e8443bf459ce491170
#
_entry.id   0ae02b3220f229e8443bf459ce491170
#
_cell.length_a   1.000
_cell.length_b   1.000
_cell.length_c   1.000
_cell.angle_alpha   90.00
_cell.angle_beta   90.00
_cell.angle_gamma   90.00
#
_symmetry.space_group_name_H-M   'P 1'
#
loop_
_entity.id
_entity.type
_entity.pdbx_description
1 polymer ?
#
loop_
_entity_poly.entity_id
_entity_poly.type
_entity_poly.pdbx_seq_one_letter_code
_entity_poly.pdbx_strand_id
1 'polypeptide(L)'
;MRRRIFILLAAAGLLGPAAELSAQLCLPGQTGVQLGGGACGGFLLRDKYGAWSFHAELSVVRYVRKTRYWEFGVGYLRKDYPYREAMLPIEQFTAGAGYFVPVARDRRDNFLVTAGLSGLLGYETVNRGGKRLYDGATLVSGNGFVYGGEIALRGEAYLCDRVALLLTLRERVTGGSSVARFHTLLGAGLRIMIH
;
A
#
# COMPACT_ATOMS: atom_id res chain seq x y z
N MET A 1 -7.79 29.70 -5.37
CA MET A 1 -6.41 29.93 -4.87
C MET A 1 -6.25 29.71 -3.35
N ARG A 2 -7.16 30.13 -2.49
CA ARG A 2 -7.04 29.99 -1.01
C ARG A 2 -6.90 28.56 -0.48
N ARG A 3 -7.54 27.54 -1.07
CA ARG A 3 -7.43 26.14 -0.62
C ARG A 3 -6.06 25.48 -0.85
N ARG A 4 -5.32 25.91 -1.88
CA ARG A 4 -3.98 25.35 -2.18
C ARG A 4 -2.90 25.90 -1.23
N ILE A 5 -3.10 27.12 -0.72
CA ILE A 5 -2.20 27.75 0.26
C ILE A 5 -2.33 27.09 1.64
N PHE A 6 -3.53 26.64 2.03
CA PHE A 6 -3.72 25.91 3.29
C PHE A 6 -3.04 24.55 3.34
N ILE A 7 -2.99 23.83 2.22
CA ILE A 7 -2.30 22.53 2.12
C ILE A 7 -0.78 22.73 2.17
N LEU A 8 -0.25 23.77 1.54
CA LEU A 8 1.17 24.13 1.62
C LEU A 8 1.59 24.63 3.01
N LEU A 9 0.75 25.36 3.71
CA LEU A 9 0.98 25.83 5.07
C LEU A 9 0.89 24.68 6.10
N ALA A 10 -0.02 23.72 5.90
CA ALA A 10 -0.08 22.52 6.74
C ALA A 10 1.14 21.61 6.54
N ALA A 11 1.66 21.50 5.30
CA ALA A 11 2.91 20.79 5.02
C ALA A 11 4.15 21.52 5.58
N ALA A 12 4.17 22.86 5.55
CA ALA A 12 5.26 23.66 6.12
C ALA A 12 5.23 23.69 7.66
N GLY A 13 4.05 23.58 8.29
CA GLY A 13 3.90 23.48 9.74
C GLY A 13 4.41 22.17 10.34
N LEU A 14 4.53 21.13 9.55
CA LEU A 14 5.17 19.86 9.90
C LEU A 14 6.71 19.91 9.85
N LEU A 15 7.27 20.99 9.29
CA LEU A 15 8.71 21.27 9.22
C LEU A 15 9.16 22.25 10.33
N GLY A 16 8.42 22.33 11.44
CA GLY A 16 8.85 23.03 12.65
C GLY A 16 10.24 22.58 13.07
N PRO A 17 11.01 23.42 13.83
CA PRO A 17 12.39 23.12 14.15
C PRO A 17 12.45 21.71 14.75
N ALA A 18 13.15 20.84 14.04
CA ALA A 18 13.46 19.51 14.54
C ALA A 18 14.29 19.72 15.83
N ALA A 19 13.59 19.74 16.97
CA ALA A 19 14.25 19.40 18.22
C ALA A 19 15.08 18.17 17.94
N GLU A 20 16.28 18.09 18.46
CA GLU A 20 17.22 16.99 18.27
C GLU A 20 16.59 15.67 18.74
N LEU A 21 15.70 15.13 17.94
CA LEU A 21 15.14 13.81 18.08
C LEU A 21 16.17 12.87 17.45
N SER A 22 17.11 12.43 18.26
CA SER A 22 17.84 11.20 17.97
C SER A 22 16.82 10.09 17.95
N ALA A 23 16.21 9.85 16.80
CA ALA A 23 15.34 8.70 16.61
C ALA A 23 16.18 7.46 16.95
N GLN A 24 15.89 6.83 18.08
CA GLN A 24 16.51 5.56 18.40
C GLN A 24 16.09 4.58 17.32
N LEU A 25 17.04 4.21 16.49
CA LEU A 25 16.88 3.21 15.44
C LEU A 25 16.16 2.00 16.01
N CYS A 26 15.23 1.50 15.24
CA CYS A 26 14.46 0.30 15.54
C CYS A 26 15.36 -0.81 16.08
N LEU A 27 15.09 -1.24 17.30
CA LEU A 27 15.86 -2.28 17.96
C LEU A 27 15.45 -3.66 17.43
N PRO A 28 16.36 -4.63 17.37
CA PRO A 28 16.01 -6.01 17.07
C PRO A 28 14.91 -6.51 18.03
N GLY A 29 13.87 -7.14 17.48
CA GLY A 29 12.71 -7.62 18.25
C GLY A 29 11.57 -6.61 18.35
N GLN A 30 11.79 -5.33 18.05
CA GLN A 30 10.75 -4.32 18.06
C GLN A 30 9.65 -4.62 17.05
N THR A 31 8.41 -4.37 17.45
CA THR A 31 7.22 -4.61 16.65
C THR A 31 6.50 -3.28 16.38
N GLY A 32 5.94 -3.14 15.20
CA GLY A 32 5.12 -2.00 14.84
C GLY A 32 3.90 -2.43 14.04
N VAL A 33 2.87 -1.59 14.07
CA VAL A 33 1.68 -1.73 13.22
C VAL A 33 1.72 -0.64 12.15
N GLN A 34 1.38 -1.02 10.93
CA GLN A 34 1.28 -0.11 9.79
C GLN A 34 -0.14 -0.08 9.25
N LEU A 35 -0.60 1.11 8.94
CA LEU A 35 -1.82 1.33 8.17
C LEU A 35 -1.46 2.18 6.95
N GLY A 36 -1.85 1.73 5.79
CA GLY A 36 -1.56 2.42 4.54
C GLY A 36 -2.66 2.27 3.51
N GLY A 37 -2.55 3.08 2.46
CA GLY A 37 -3.46 3.01 1.33
C GLY A 37 -3.07 3.99 0.24
N GLY A 38 -3.69 3.82 -0.93
CA GLY A 38 -3.38 4.67 -2.06
C GLY A 38 -4.03 4.24 -3.36
N ALA A 39 -3.46 4.67 -4.47
CA ALA A 39 -3.95 4.42 -5.82
C ALA A 39 -3.42 3.09 -6.37
N CYS A 40 -4.20 2.45 -7.24
CA CYS A 40 -3.84 1.24 -7.95
C CYS A 40 -3.87 1.47 -9.47
N GLY A 41 -2.73 1.23 -10.15
CA GLY A 41 -2.63 1.39 -11.61
C GLY A 41 -2.51 2.82 -12.10
N GLY A 42 -2.08 3.77 -11.22
CA GLY A 42 -1.87 5.16 -11.55
C GLY A 42 -1.67 6.03 -10.32
N PHE A 43 -1.54 7.34 -10.53
CA PHE A 43 -1.36 8.32 -9.45
C PHE A 43 -2.68 8.83 -8.85
N LEU A 44 -3.82 8.49 -9.44
CA LEU A 44 -5.13 9.00 -9.04
C LEU A 44 -5.99 7.86 -8.49
N LEU A 45 -6.68 8.14 -7.38
CA LEU A 45 -7.67 7.23 -6.78
C LEU A 45 -8.90 7.04 -7.68
N ARG A 46 -9.10 7.92 -8.63
CA ARG A 46 -10.23 7.91 -9.55
C ARG A 46 -9.75 8.30 -10.94
N ASP A 47 -10.07 7.47 -11.93
CA ASP A 47 -9.77 7.72 -13.33
C ASP A 47 -10.67 8.83 -13.91
N LYS A 48 -10.25 9.37 -15.08
CA LYS A 48 -11.02 10.36 -15.87
C LYS A 48 -12.46 9.91 -16.20
N TYR A 49 -12.71 8.61 -16.21
CA TYR A 49 -14.04 8.01 -16.41
C TYR A 49 -14.83 7.80 -15.12
N GLY A 50 -14.30 8.23 -13.98
CA GLY A 50 -14.94 8.06 -12.69
C GLY A 50 -14.76 6.71 -12.02
N ALA A 51 -13.96 5.82 -12.61
CA ALA A 51 -13.63 4.50 -12.08
C ALA A 51 -12.75 4.62 -10.82
N TRP A 52 -13.15 3.93 -9.75
CA TRP A 52 -12.36 3.84 -8.54
C TRP A 52 -11.20 2.86 -8.69
N SER A 53 -10.03 3.24 -8.22
CA SER A 53 -8.85 2.39 -8.23
C SER A 53 -8.00 2.69 -7.02
N PHE A 54 -8.21 1.94 -5.95
CA PHE A 54 -7.53 2.15 -4.67
C PHE A 54 -7.18 0.84 -3.97
N HIS A 55 -6.25 0.94 -3.04
CA HIS A 55 -5.93 -0.13 -2.11
C HIS A 55 -5.84 0.41 -0.69
N ALA A 56 -6.07 -0.47 0.27
CA ALA A 56 -5.83 -0.25 1.69
C ALA A 56 -5.13 -1.47 2.28
N GLU A 57 -4.27 -1.25 3.26
CA GLU A 57 -3.50 -2.32 3.89
C GLU A 57 -3.33 -2.10 5.38
N LEU A 58 -3.30 -3.19 6.11
CA LEU A 58 -2.95 -3.24 7.52
C LEU A 58 -1.87 -4.30 7.68
N SER A 59 -0.74 -3.96 8.30
CA SER A 59 0.35 -4.90 8.50
C SER A 59 1.04 -4.74 9.85
N VAL A 60 1.69 -5.80 10.27
CA VAL A 60 2.55 -5.85 11.44
C VAL A 60 3.97 -6.04 10.95
N VAL A 61 4.88 -5.25 11.46
CA VAL A 61 6.33 -5.36 11.19
C VAL A 61 7.05 -5.84 12.42
N ARG A 62 8.05 -6.70 12.21
CA ARG A 62 8.96 -7.14 13.27
C ARG A 62 10.40 -6.97 12.83
N TYR A 63 11.14 -6.15 13.53
CA TYR A 63 12.54 -5.87 13.24
C TYR A 63 13.43 -7.04 13.66
N VAL A 64 14.23 -7.53 12.71
CA VAL A 64 15.23 -8.60 12.94
C VAL A 64 16.59 -7.99 13.26
N ARG A 65 16.91 -6.90 12.59
CA ARG A 65 18.12 -6.10 12.79
C ARG A 65 17.75 -4.62 12.66
N LYS A 66 18.69 -3.74 12.97
CA LYS A 66 18.56 -2.28 13.08
C LYS A 66 17.66 -1.60 12.02
N THR A 67 17.50 -2.14 10.82
CA THR A 67 16.71 -1.54 9.73
C THR A 67 16.08 -2.59 8.82
N ARG A 68 16.21 -3.88 9.19
CA ARG A 68 15.64 -5.00 8.45
C ARG A 68 14.48 -5.59 9.21
N TYR A 69 13.36 -5.81 8.52
CA TYR A 69 12.18 -6.32 9.19
C TYR A 69 11.37 -7.27 8.30
N TRP A 70 10.66 -8.15 8.96
CA TRP A 70 9.55 -8.89 8.38
C TRP A 70 8.28 -8.07 8.45
N GLU A 71 7.48 -8.14 7.42
CA GLU A 71 6.15 -7.56 7.34
C GLU A 71 5.13 -8.66 7.08
N PHE A 72 4.07 -8.68 7.88
CA PHE A 72 2.92 -9.59 7.71
C PHE A 72 1.67 -8.73 7.64
N GLY A 73 0.89 -8.86 6.59
CA GLY A 73 -0.23 -7.96 6.40
C GLY A 73 -1.39 -8.55 5.65
N VAL A 74 -2.50 -7.82 5.74
CA VAL A 74 -3.70 -8.02 4.95
C VAL A 74 -3.97 -6.78 4.12
N GLY A 75 -4.45 -6.98 2.92
CA GLY A 75 -4.72 -5.90 1.98
C GLY A 75 -6.06 -6.07 1.28
N TYR A 76 -6.67 -4.94 0.99
CA TYR A 76 -7.84 -4.83 0.15
C TYR A 76 -7.49 -3.96 -1.06
N LEU A 77 -7.82 -4.44 -2.24
CA LEU A 77 -7.65 -3.70 -3.49
C LEU A 77 -8.98 -3.68 -4.23
N ARG A 78 -9.36 -2.51 -4.69
CA ARG A 78 -10.53 -2.33 -5.56
C ARG A 78 -10.11 -1.58 -6.81
N LYS A 79 -10.53 -2.14 -7.95
CA LYS A 79 -10.36 -1.51 -9.26
C LYS A 79 -11.62 -1.69 -10.07
N ASP A 80 -12.23 -0.58 -10.47
CA ASP A 80 -13.41 -0.57 -11.30
C ASP A 80 -12.99 -0.53 -12.77
N TYR A 81 -13.56 -1.41 -13.58
CA TYR A 81 -13.33 -1.45 -15.04
C TYR A 81 -14.59 -0.99 -15.78
N PRO A 82 -14.46 -0.09 -16.75
CA PRO A 82 -15.60 0.33 -17.55
C PRO A 82 -16.05 -0.81 -18.48
N TYR A 83 -17.33 -1.14 -18.41
CA TYR A 83 -17.98 -2.08 -19.30
C TYR A 83 -19.25 -1.45 -19.86
N ARG A 84 -19.22 -0.98 -21.14
CA ARG A 84 -20.28 -0.19 -21.76
C ARG A 84 -20.70 1.01 -20.89
N GLU A 85 -21.92 1.02 -20.37
CA GLU A 85 -22.46 2.07 -19.50
C GLU A 85 -22.32 1.77 -18.01
N ALA A 86 -21.77 0.59 -17.62
CA ALA A 86 -21.60 0.18 -16.23
C ALA A 86 -20.14 0.06 -15.83
N MET A 87 -19.88 0.13 -14.52
CA MET A 87 -18.57 -0.12 -13.92
C MET A 87 -18.60 -1.49 -13.25
N LEU A 88 -17.63 -2.34 -13.62
CA LEU A 88 -17.44 -3.66 -13.02
C LEU A 88 -16.38 -3.58 -11.95
N PRO A 89 -16.75 -3.68 -10.67
CA PRO A 89 -15.76 -3.69 -9.58
C PRO A 89 -15.06 -5.04 -9.52
N ILE A 90 -13.73 -4.99 -9.46
CA ILE A 90 -12.89 -6.11 -9.08
C ILE A 90 -12.36 -5.80 -7.69
N GLU A 91 -12.57 -6.73 -6.78
CA GLU A 91 -12.16 -6.62 -5.39
C GLU A 91 -11.24 -7.79 -5.06
N GLN A 92 -10.07 -7.50 -4.48
CA GLN A 92 -9.12 -8.51 -4.03
C GLN A 92 -8.87 -8.35 -2.54
N PHE A 93 -8.99 -9.45 -1.81
CA PHE A 93 -8.57 -9.57 -0.42
C PHE A 93 -7.31 -10.42 -0.39
N THR A 94 -6.22 -9.87 0.11
CA THR A 94 -4.92 -10.54 0.11
C THR A 94 -4.33 -10.58 1.50
N ALA A 95 -3.63 -11.66 1.81
CA ALA A 95 -2.74 -11.76 2.95
C ALA A 95 -1.32 -12.06 2.44
N GLY A 96 -0.31 -11.48 3.07
CA GLY A 96 1.05 -11.63 2.58
C GLY A 96 2.09 -11.52 3.66
N ALA A 97 3.29 -12.00 3.32
CA ALA A 97 4.48 -11.86 4.14
C ALA A 97 5.65 -11.41 3.27
N GLY A 98 6.46 -10.48 3.78
CA GLY A 98 7.59 -9.91 3.07
C GLY A 98 8.76 -9.60 3.96
N TYR A 99 9.93 -9.46 3.33
CA TYR A 99 11.16 -9.08 4.00
C TYR A 99 11.71 -7.80 3.38
N PHE A 100 12.03 -6.84 4.22
CA PHE A 100 12.49 -5.51 3.82
C PHE A 100 13.93 -5.27 4.28
N VAL A 101 14.73 -4.69 3.38
CA VAL A 101 16.12 -4.34 3.62
C VAL A 101 16.36 -2.85 3.31
N PRO A 102 17.24 -2.17 4.05
CA PRO A 102 17.59 -0.79 3.76
C PRO A 102 18.41 -0.72 2.46
N VAL A 103 18.06 0.24 1.61
CA VAL A 103 18.79 0.57 0.36
C VAL A 103 19.54 1.88 0.54
N ALA A 104 18.93 2.86 1.17
CA ALA A 104 19.55 4.15 1.47
C ALA A 104 19.07 4.66 2.82
N ARG A 105 19.90 5.44 3.47
CA ARG A 105 19.60 6.08 4.75
C ARG A 105 20.30 7.42 4.88
N ASP A 106 19.67 8.33 5.57
CA ASP A 106 20.30 9.59 5.97
C ASP A 106 21.28 9.38 7.12
N ARG A 107 22.26 10.30 7.27
CA ARG A 107 23.25 10.28 8.35
C ARG A 107 22.65 10.34 9.76
N ARG A 108 21.48 10.97 9.89
CA ARG A 108 20.73 11.08 11.15
C ARG A 108 19.68 9.98 11.34
N ASP A 109 19.57 9.06 10.38
CA ASP A 109 18.59 7.98 10.34
C ASP A 109 17.10 8.46 10.42
N ASN A 110 16.83 9.74 10.17
CA ASN A 110 15.48 10.28 10.12
C ASN A 110 14.74 9.86 8.85
N PHE A 111 15.49 9.59 7.78
CA PHE A 111 14.97 9.12 6.50
C PHE A 111 15.64 7.81 6.10
N LEU A 112 14.81 6.84 5.79
CA LEU A 112 15.22 5.52 5.37
C LEU A 112 14.49 5.15 4.08
N VAL A 113 15.22 4.59 3.11
CA VAL A 113 14.62 3.96 1.94
C VAL A 113 14.85 2.46 2.05
N THR A 114 13.79 1.69 2.03
CA THR A 114 13.82 0.24 2.10
C THR A 114 13.29 -0.38 0.82
N ALA A 115 13.85 -1.50 0.41
CA ALA A 115 13.31 -2.35 -0.63
C ALA A 115 12.86 -3.67 -0.02
N GLY A 116 11.76 -4.22 -0.52
CA GLY A 116 11.18 -5.45 -0.01
C GLY A 116 10.70 -6.38 -1.10
N LEU A 117 10.68 -7.66 -0.76
CA LEU A 117 10.07 -8.71 -1.55
C LEU A 117 9.05 -9.43 -0.68
N SER A 118 7.83 -9.63 -1.20
CA SER A 118 6.72 -10.25 -0.48
C SER A 118 6.06 -11.32 -1.34
N GLY A 119 5.59 -12.39 -0.67
CA GLY A 119 4.65 -13.34 -1.23
C GLY A 119 3.24 -13.02 -0.74
N LEU A 120 2.25 -13.26 -1.57
CA LEU A 120 0.85 -13.01 -1.22
C LEU A 120 -0.07 -14.13 -1.70
N LEU A 121 -1.13 -14.33 -0.95
CA LEU A 121 -2.25 -15.22 -1.24
C LEU A 121 -3.54 -14.45 -1.01
N GLY A 122 -4.58 -14.75 -1.78
CA GLY A 122 -5.83 -14.02 -1.62
C GLY A 122 -6.99 -14.59 -2.40
N TYR A 123 -8.05 -13.82 -2.41
CA TYR A 123 -9.28 -14.13 -3.10
C TYR A 123 -9.75 -12.92 -3.90
N GLU A 124 -10.07 -13.12 -5.16
CA GLU A 124 -10.59 -12.11 -6.07
C GLU A 124 -12.08 -12.32 -6.29
N THR A 125 -12.83 -11.23 -6.22
CA THR A 125 -14.24 -11.20 -6.52
C THR A 125 -14.50 -10.24 -7.67
N VAL A 126 -15.18 -10.70 -8.70
CA VAL A 126 -15.60 -9.88 -9.84
C VAL A 126 -17.09 -9.58 -9.70
N ASN A 127 -17.49 -8.31 -9.87
CA ASN A 127 -18.87 -7.86 -9.78
C ASN A 127 -19.58 -8.33 -8.49
N ARG A 128 -18.87 -8.37 -7.36
CA ARG A 128 -19.37 -8.86 -6.06
C ARG A 128 -20.03 -10.25 -6.13
N GLY A 129 -19.54 -11.10 -7.04
CA GLY A 129 -20.09 -12.45 -7.25
C GLY A 129 -21.30 -12.54 -8.18
N GLY A 130 -21.80 -11.42 -8.67
CA GLY A 130 -22.91 -11.38 -9.63
C GLY A 130 -22.48 -11.81 -11.02
N LYS A 131 -22.96 -12.97 -11.49
CA LYS A 131 -22.64 -13.50 -12.82
C LYS A 131 -23.43 -12.85 -13.96
N ARG A 132 -24.61 -12.31 -13.68
CA ARG A 132 -25.45 -11.62 -14.67
C ARG A 132 -25.19 -10.13 -14.67
N LEU A 133 -24.96 -9.59 -15.84
CA LEU A 133 -24.90 -8.16 -16.10
C LEU A 133 -26.29 -7.60 -16.41
N TYR A 134 -26.43 -6.28 -16.33
CA TYR A 134 -27.70 -5.59 -16.57
C TYR A 134 -28.23 -5.79 -18.02
N ASP A 135 -27.33 -6.08 -18.96
CA ASP A 135 -27.66 -6.36 -20.38
C ASP A 135 -27.97 -7.85 -20.68
N GLY A 136 -28.05 -8.67 -19.64
CA GLY A 136 -28.29 -10.11 -19.74
C GLY A 136 -27.06 -10.95 -20.10
N ALA A 137 -25.91 -10.32 -20.34
CA ALA A 137 -24.66 -11.03 -20.55
C ALA A 137 -24.19 -11.72 -19.27
N THR A 138 -23.54 -12.87 -19.43
CA THR A 138 -22.98 -13.63 -18.31
C THR A 138 -21.47 -13.41 -18.24
N LEU A 139 -20.95 -13.02 -17.08
CA LEU A 139 -19.52 -12.95 -16.83
C LEU A 139 -18.91 -14.35 -16.89
N VAL A 140 -17.97 -14.55 -17.80
CA VAL A 140 -17.17 -15.76 -17.90
C VAL A 140 -16.11 -15.78 -16.80
N SER A 141 -15.62 -14.61 -16.37
CA SER A 141 -14.66 -14.44 -15.29
C SER A 141 -15.36 -14.61 -13.94
N GLY A 142 -14.98 -15.63 -13.21
CA GLY A 142 -15.53 -15.96 -11.89
C GLY A 142 -14.62 -15.46 -10.76
N ASN A 143 -15.18 -15.54 -9.54
CA ASN A 143 -14.40 -15.40 -8.32
C ASN A 143 -13.34 -16.49 -8.26
N GLY A 144 -12.14 -16.18 -7.79
CA GLY A 144 -11.03 -17.12 -7.77
C GLY A 144 -10.00 -16.84 -6.70
N PHE A 145 -9.23 -17.89 -6.42
CA PHE A 145 -8.07 -17.78 -5.57
C PHE A 145 -6.93 -17.13 -6.35
N VAL A 146 -6.28 -16.14 -5.74
CA VAL A 146 -5.13 -15.43 -6.31
C VAL A 146 -3.89 -15.65 -5.46
N TYR A 147 -2.75 -15.77 -6.11
CA TYR A 147 -1.45 -15.89 -5.47
C TYR A 147 -0.44 -15.08 -6.25
N GLY A 148 0.64 -14.69 -5.59
CA GLY A 148 1.64 -13.92 -6.32
C GLY A 148 2.78 -13.42 -5.48
N GLY A 149 3.50 -12.47 -6.07
CA GLY A 149 4.62 -11.79 -5.44
C GLY A 149 4.53 -10.28 -5.64
N GLU A 150 5.25 -9.58 -4.80
CA GLU A 150 5.27 -8.13 -4.79
C GLU A 150 6.68 -7.63 -4.50
N ILE A 151 7.15 -6.69 -5.30
CA ILE A 151 8.37 -5.92 -5.04
C ILE A 151 7.95 -4.55 -4.57
N ALA A 152 8.53 -4.06 -3.48
CA ALA A 152 8.23 -2.78 -2.89
C ALA A 152 9.47 -1.91 -2.72
N LEU A 153 9.31 -0.62 -2.99
CA LEU A 153 10.23 0.43 -2.58
C LEU A 153 9.48 1.35 -1.62
N ARG A 154 10.04 1.59 -0.44
CA ARG A 154 9.38 2.37 0.60
C ARG A 154 10.32 3.44 1.15
N GLY A 155 9.87 4.69 1.11
CA GLY A 155 10.46 5.79 1.86
C GLY A 155 9.83 5.87 3.25
N GLU A 156 10.65 5.95 4.29
CA GLU A 156 10.24 6.00 5.69
C GLU A 156 10.80 7.29 6.30
N ALA A 157 9.93 8.16 6.79
CA ALA A 157 10.29 9.38 7.50
C ALA A 157 9.87 9.25 8.97
N TYR A 158 10.82 9.17 9.87
CA TYR A 158 10.56 9.06 11.30
C TYR A 158 10.24 10.44 11.87
N LEU A 159 9.00 10.62 12.32
CA LEU A 159 8.53 11.86 12.95
C LEU A 159 8.89 11.92 14.43
N CYS A 160 8.93 10.76 15.07
CA CYS A 160 9.42 10.54 16.44
C CYS A 160 9.78 9.05 16.59
N ASP A 161 10.27 8.66 17.77
CA ASP A 161 10.70 7.26 18.06
C ASP A 161 9.62 6.22 17.84
N ARG A 162 8.35 6.63 17.84
CA ARG A 162 7.20 5.71 17.74
C ARG A 162 6.42 5.82 16.44
N VAL A 163 6.59 6.88 15.67
CA VAL A 163 5.75 7.14 14.49
C VAL A 163 6.62 7.42 13.27
N ALA A 164 6.40 6.67 12.23
CA ALA A 164 7.01 6.90 10.92
C ALA A 164 5.94 7.10 9.84
N LEU A 165 6.15 8.09 9.00
CA LEU A 165 5.39 8.31 7.76
C LEU A 165 6.00 7.43 6.67
N LEU A 166 5.15 6.78 5.91
CA LEU A 166 5.53 5.85 4.85
C LEU A 166 5.04 6.36 3.50
N LEU A 167 5.91 6.31 2.50
CA LEU A 167 5.55 6.46 1.09
C LEU A 167 5.98 5.19 0.38
N THR A 168 5.07 4.48 -0.25
CA THR A 168 5.32 3.15 -0.80
C THR A 168 4.96 3.08 -2.27
N LEU A 169 5.89 2.57 -3.06
CA LEU A 169 5.67 2.15 -4.45
C LEU A 169 5.82 0.63 -4.50
N ARG A 170 4.83 -0.07 -5.04
CA ARG A 170 4.82 -1.52 -5.15
C ARG A 170 4.45 -1.95 -6.56
N GLU A 171 5.11 -2.98 -7.02
CA GLU A 171 4.72 -3.70 -8.23
C GLU A 171 4.33 -5.11 -7.85
N ARG A 172 3.05 -5.43 -8.05
CA ARG A 172 2.45 -6.71 -7.70
C ARG A 172 2.20 -7.54 -8.95
N VAL A 173 2.59 -8.80 -8.90
CA VAL A 173 2.31 -9.79 -9.95
C VAL A 173 1.44 -10.87 -9.35
N THR A 174 0.23 -11.06 -9.91
CA THR A 174 -0.74 -12.05 -9.43
C THR A 174 -1.02 -13.11 -10.48
N GLY A 175 -0.98 -14.37 -10.05
CA GLY A 175 -1.48 -15.52 -10.78
C GLY A 175 -2.91 -15.85 -10.29
N GLY A 176 -3.69 -16.52 -11.14
CA GLY A 176 -5.08 -16.87 -10.84
C GLY A 176 -6.08 -15.72 -11.01
N SER A 177 -5.63 -14.48 -11.21
CA SER A 177 -6.50 -13.35 -11.51
C SER A 177 -7.07 -13.48 -12.92
N SER A 178 -8.36 -13.19 -13.05
CA SER A 178 -9.09 -13.29 -14.30
C SER A 178 -8.97 -12.06 -15.21
N VAL A 179 -8.44 -10.92 -14.68
CA VAL A 179 -8.49 -9.65 -15.40
C VAL A 179 -7.12 -9.00 -15.59
N ALA A 180 -6.30 -8.91 -14.58
CA ALA A 180 -4.98 -8.30 -14.68
C ALA A 180 -3.95 -9.01 -13.81
N ARG A 181 -2.76 -9.22 -14.35
CA ARG A 181 -1.64 -9.87 -13.65
C ARG A 181 -0.72 -8.88 -12.95
N PHE A 182 -0.63 -7.65 -13.47
CA PHE A 182 0.27 -6.62 -12.99
C PHE A 182 -0.51 -5.48 -12.36
N HIS A 183 -0.12 -5.08 -11.15
CA HIS A 183 -0.72 -3.96 -10.43
C HIS A 183 0.38 -3.10 -9.82
N THR A 184 0.51 -1.88 -10.34
CA THR A 184 1.34 -0.84 -9.71
C THR A 184 0.53 -0.17 -8.62
N LEU A 185 1.03 -0.17 -7.40
CA LEU A 185 0.40 0.43 -6.23
C LEU A 185 1.26 1.57 -5.71
N LEU A 186 0.68 2.75 -5.61
CA LEU A 186 1.31 3.91 -4.99
C LEU A 186 0.50 4.31 -3.77
N GLY A 187 1.13 4.39 -2.62
CA GLY A 187 0.43 4.65 -1.37
C GLY A 187 1.24 5.43 -0.35
N ALA A 188 0.52 5.94 0.63
CA ALA A 188 1.08 6.53 1.83
C ALA A 188 0.51 5.83 3.06
N GLY A 189 1.23 5.88 4.16
CA GLY A 189 0.82 5.22 5.39
C GLY A 189 1.54 5.73 6.61
N LEU A 190 1.15 5.18 7.74
CA LEU A 190 1.76 5.44 9.04
C LEU A 190 2.18 4.12 9.67
N ARG A 191 3.36 4.12 10.31
CA ARG A 191 3.83 3.03 11.17
C ARG A 191 3.89 3.54 12.59
N ILE A 192 3.32 2.77 13.50
CA ILE A 192 3.37 3.03 14.95
C ILE A 192 4.14 1.88 15.59
N MET A 193 5.24 2.21 16.27
CA MET A 193 6.03 1.25 17.03
C MET A 193 5.34 0.97 18.37
N ILE A 194 5.13 -0.30 18.67
CA ILE A 194 4.42 -0.72 19.88
C ILE A 194 5.41 -1.13 20.97
N HIS A 195 6.51 -1.78 20.58
CA HIS A 195 7.51 -2.26 21.55
C HIS A 195 8.81 -2.59 20.84
#